data_cdee02c017612ffc413a53c98a2ccdc8
#
_entry.id   cdee02c017612ffc413a53c98a2ccdc8
#
_cell.length_a   1.000
_cell.length_b   1.000
_cell.length_c   1.000
_cell.angle_alpha   90.00
_cell.angle_beta   90.00
_cell.angle_gamma   90.00
#
_symmetry.space_group_name_H-M   'P 1'
#
loop_
_entity.id
_entity.type
_entity.pdbx_description
1 polymer ?
#
loop_
_entity_poly.entity_id
_entity_poly.type
_entity_poly.pdbx_seq_one_letter_code
_entity_poly.pdbx_strand_id
1 'polypeptide(L)'
;MNNEQKSIKKELVFSSGKGRVTSSGLIDGSLSFSFKSKKDSAFIQVTDPIGRKVLLIWATSIDLTARNLIQNKQYDSSEIEELLPIMKVVQPNELIKFLWGEKVQYRKKDKSIPLEVRKNIDLRIKSEKGLPYSIMDFYDNLLDQKIKIQIKSRNINKEKIFLKKYWKLLKY
;
A
#
# COMPACT_ATOMS: atom_id res chain seq x y z
N MET A 1 38.41 -27.99 -19.36
CA MET A 1 37.09 -27.46 -19.72
C MET A 1 36.52 -26.77 -18.49
N ASN A 2 36.67 -25.44 -18.42
CA ASN A 2 36.22 -24.63 -17.28
C ASN A 2 34.78 -24.21 -17.52
N ASN A 3 33.85 -24.79 -16.76
CA ASN A 3 32.47 -24.27 -16.68
C ASN A 3 32.47 -23.05 -15.77
N GLU A 4 32.59 -21.87 -16.37
CA GLU A 4 32.24 -20.61 -15.70
C GLU A 4 30.74 -20.58 -15.49
N GLN A 5 30.28 -20.91 -14.31
CA GLN A 5 28.96 -20.58 -13.84
C GLN A 5 28.89 -19.05 -13.71
N LYS A 6 28.42 -18.38 -14.77
CA LYS A 6 27.94 -17.00 -14.69
C LYS A 6 26.77 -16.96 -13.70
N SER A 7 27.06 -16.66 -12.44
CA SER A 7 26.03 -16.29 -11.49
C SER A 7 25.37 -14.99 -12.02
N ILE A 8 24.19 -15.11 -12.58
CA ILE A 8 23.36 -13.95 -12.95
C ILE A 8 23.06 -13.24 -11.62
N LYS A 9 23.83 -12.19 -11.33
CA LYS A 9 23.50 -11.25 -10.24
C LYS A 9 22.13 -10.68 -10.56
N LYS A 10 21.09 -11.20 -9.89
CA LYS A 10 19.73 -10.67 -9.97
C LYS A 10 19.78 -9.21 -9.51
N GLU A 11 19.77 -8.27 -10.44
CA GLU A 11 19.72 -6.84 -10.11
C GLU A 11 18.50 -6.59 -9.21
N LEU A 12 18.74 -6.13 -8.00
CA LEU A 12 17.68 -5.79 -7.05
C LEU A 12 17.02 -4.49 -7.50
N VAL A 13 15.94 -4.63 -8.25
CA VAL A 13 15.08 -3.52 -8.68
C VAL A 13 14.13 -3.15 -7.55
N PHE A 14 13.89 -1.87 -7.34
CA PHE A 14 12.86 -1.38 -6.41
C PHE A 14 12.03 -0.25 -7.04
N SER A 15 10.81 -0.11 -6.54
CA SER A 15 9.91 1.00 -6.87
C SER A 15 9.90 2.01 -5.73
N SER A 16 9.89 3.29 -6.06
CA SER A 16 9.68 4.37 -5.10
C SER A 16 8.75 5.42 -5.70
N GLY A 17 8.09 6.18 -4.85
CA GLY A 17 7.18 7.20 -5.35
C GLY A 17 6.49 7.98 -4.24
N LYS A 18 5.55 8.82 -4.68
CA LYS A 18 4.71 9.65 -3.83
C LYS A 18 3.28 9.58 -4.30
N GLY A 19 2.36 9.81 -3.39
CA GLY A 19 0.94 9.83 -3.68
C GLY A 19 0.14 10.60 -2.63
N ARG A 20 -1.17 10.49 -2.77
CA ARG A 20 -2.16 11.11 -1.87
C ARG A 20 -3.27 10.11 -1.59
N VAL A 21 -3.72 10.12 -0.36
CA VAL A 21 -4.96 9.47 0.07
C VAL A 21 -5.97 10.58 0.38
N THR A 22 -7.14 10.51 -0.22
CA THR A 22 -8.27 11.37 0.13
C THR A 22 -9.41 10.51 0.62
N SER A 23 -10.06 10.96 1.66
CA SER A 23 -11.20 10.29 2.28
C SER A 23 -12.35 11.27 2.39
N SER A 24 -13.56 10.82 2.14
CA SER A 24 -14.79 11.60 2.32
C SER A 24 -15.93 10.71 2.82
N GLY A 25 -16.80 11.25 3.69
CA GLY A 25 -17.88 10.55 4.36
C GLY A 25 -17.75 10.66 5.87
N LEU A 26 -17.78 9.57 6.62
CA LEU A 26 -17.60 9.57 8.07
C LEU A 26 -16.26 10.17 8.51
N ILE A 27 -15.22 9.95 7.73
CA ILE A 27 -13.89 10.50 7.97
C ILE A 27 -13.49 11.29 6.73
N ASP A 28 -13.41 12.60 6.86
CA ASP A 28 -12.94 13.48 5.80
C ASP A 28 -11.48 13.85 6.01
N GLY A 29 -10.73 13.88 4.92
CA GLY A 29 -9.34 14.32 4.99
C GLY A 29 -8.52 14.00 3.78
N SER A 30 -7.32 14.55 3.78
CA SER A 30 -6.32 14.32 2.74
C SER A 30 -4.94 14.18 3.38
N LEU A 31 -4.26 13.10 3.03
CA LEU A 31 -2.91 12.79 3.49
C LEU A 31 -2.00 12.56 2.29
N SER A 32 -0.75 12.95 2.40
CA SER A 32 0.26 12.61 1.42
C SER A 32 1.02 11.37 1.86
N PHE A 33 1.55 10.59 0.94
CA PHE A 33 2.44 9.49 1.29
C PHE A 33 3.64 9.39 0.34
N SER A 34 4.70 8.81 0.85
CA SER A 34 5.82 8.34 0.06
C SER A 34 6.05 6.86 0.32
N PHE A 35 6.59 6.15 -0.66
CA PHE A 35 6.84 4.73 -0.53
C PHE A 35 8.18 4.31 -1.13
N LYS A 36 8.69 3.18 -0.61
CA LYS A 36 9.81 2.42 -1.16
C LYS A 36 9.43 0.95 -1.11
N SER A 37 9.50 0.26 -2.24
CA SER A 37 9.01 -1.11 -2.36
C SER A 37 9.98 -1.99 -3.12
N LYS A 38 10.20 -3.19 -2.61
CA LYS A 38 10.66 -4.36 -3.34
C LYS A 38 9.44 -5.14 -3.82
N LYS A 39 9.66 -6.24 -4.57
CA LYS A 39 8.55 -7.08 -5.05
C LYS A 39 7.80 -7.82 -3.94
N ASP A 40 8.43 -8.04 -2.79
CA ASP A 40 7.94 -8.80 -1.65
C ASP A 40 7.62 -7.95 -0.41
N SER A 41 7.96 -6.68 -0.44
CA SER A 41 7.81 -5.80 0.73
C SER A 41 7.80 -4.33 0.36
N ALA A 42 7.11 -3.53 1.16
CA ALA A 42 7.04 -2.09 0.99
C ALA A 42 7.07 -1.36 2.34
N PHE A 43 7.67 -0.18 2.32
CA PHE A 43 7.62 0.77 3.41
C PHE A 43 6.90 2.03 2.91
N ILE A 44 5.84 2.43 3.61
CA ILE A 44 5.04 3.60 3.27
C ILE A 44 5.06 4.56 4.46
N GLN A 45 5.35 5.81 4.19
CA GLN A 45 5.33 6.89 5.16
C GLN A 45 4.23 7.87 4.78
N VAL A 46 3.30 8.10 5.70
CA VAL A 46 2.17 9.01 5.52
C VAL A 46 2.45 10.31 6.28
N THR A 47 2.12 11.42 5.64
CA THR A 47 2.27 12.77 6.19
C THR A 47 0.96 13.53 6.12
N ASP A 48 0.69 14.36 7.12
CA ASP A 48 -0.45 15.24 7.14
C ASP A 48 -0.26 16.48 6.23
N PRO A 49 -1.27 17.33 6.06
CA PRO A 49 -1.19 18.52 5.20
C PRO A 49 -0.12 19.54 5.60
N ILE A 50 0.30 19.54 6.87
CA ILE A 50 1.38 20.42 7.35
C ILE A 50 2.77 19.75 7.34
N GLY A 51 2.87 18.54 6.77
CA GLY A 51 4.13 17.85 6.54
C GLY A 51 4.63 16.98 7.70
N ARG A 52 3.86 16.80 8.79
CA ARG A 52 4.25 15.91 9.89
C ARG A 52 4.05 14.46 9.48
N LYS A 53 4.98 13.60 9.84
CA LYS A 53 4.84 12.15 9.71
C LYS A 53 3.82 11.66 10.73
N VAL A 54 2.75 11.05 10.27
CA VAL A 54 1.64 10.60 11.12
C VAL A 54 1.51 9.09 11.20
N LEU A 55 1.90 8.38 10.13
CA LEU A 55 1.77 6.92 10.06
C LEU A 55 2.93 6.32 9.27
N LEU A 56 3.47 5.23 9.77
CA LEU A 56 4.41 4.36 9.07
C LEU A 56 3.73 3.02 8.82
N ILE A 57 3.80 2.51 7.59
CA ILE A 57 3.23 1.21 7.23
C ILE A 57 4.35 0.35 6.64
N TRP A 58 4.45 -0.87 7.11
CA TRP A 58 5.26 -1.93 6.55
C TRP A 58 4.33 -3.00 5.98
N ALA A 59 4.49 -3.30 4.70
CA ALA A 59 3.78 -4.35 4.00
C ALA A 59 4.76 -5.45 3.59
N THR A 60 4.39 -6.68 3.82
CA THR A 60 4.98 -7.87 3.20
C THR A 60 3.96 -8.51 2.26
N SER A 61 4.30 -9.58 1.59
CA SER A 61 3.35 -10.29 0.72
C SER A 61 2.13 -10.86 1.46
N ILE A 62 2.21 -11.03 2.78
CA ILE A 62 1.19 -11.70 3.59
C ILE A 62 0.70 -10.88 4.78
N ASP A 63 1.39 -9.80 5.14
CA ASP A 63 1.12 -9.11 6.40
C ASP A 63 1.30 -7.59 6.29
N LEU A 64 0.59 -6.86 7.14
CA LEU A 64 0.70 -5.42 7.32
C LEU A 64 0.96 -5.10 8.78
N THR A 65 1.88 -4.18 9.01
CA THR A 65 2.11 -3.55 10.31
C THR A 65 2.12 -2.04 10.15
N ALA A 66 1.44 -1.33 11.01
CA ALA A 66 1.44 0.14 10.98
C ALA A 66 1.79 0.71 12.36
N ARG A 67 2.45 1.87 12.36
CA ARG A 67 2.73 2.64 13.58
C ARG A 67 2.18 4.04 13.43
N ASN A 68 1.23 4.39 14.29
CA ASN A 68 0.74 5.75 14.46
C ASN A 68 1.74 6.55 15.30
N LEU A 69 2.37 7.54 14.68
CA LEU A 69 3.42 8.34 15.32
C LEU A 69 2.85 9.42 16.27
N ILE A 70 1.56 9.77 16.11
CA ILE A 70 0.90 10.75 16.98
C ILE A 70 0.53 10.10 18.30
N GLN A 71 -0.06 8.91 18.25
CA GLN A 71 -0.51 8.16 19.42
C GLN A 71 0.56 7.21 19.97
N ASN A 72 1.69 7.07 19.27
CA ASN A 72 2.76 6.09 19.53
C ASN A 72 2.20 4.66 19.70
N LYS A 73 1.23 4.29 18.85
CA LYS A 73 0.57 2.98 18.87
C LYS A 73 0.95 2.19 17.62
N GLN A 74 1.24 0.92 17.79
CA GLN A 74 1.43 -0.03 16.70
C GLN A 74 0.12 -0.79 16.46
N TYR A 75 -0.19 -1.06 15.20
CA TYR A 75 -1.34 -1.82 14.73
C TYR A 75 -0.86 -3.05 13.97
N ASP A 76 -1.49 -4.18 14.22
CA ASP A 76 -1.34 -5.39 13.43
C ASP A 76 -2.31 -5.43 12.24
N SER A 77 -2.25 -6.49 11.43
CA SER A 77 -3.11 -6.64 10.25
C SER A 77 -4.60 -6.61 10.60
N SER A 78 -5.03 -7.20 11.68
CA SER A 78 -6.43 -7.25 12.11
C SER A 78 -6.93 -5.85 12.48
N GLU A 79 -6.17 -5.12 13.30
CA GLU A 79 -6.50 -3.74 13.66
C GLU A 79 -6.49 -2.80 12.43
N ILE A 80 -5.59 -3.05 11.47
CA ILE A 80 -5.52 -2.26 10.22
C ILE A 80 -6.76 -2.50 9.35
N GLU A 81 -7.26 -3.73 9.27
CA GLU A 81 -8.49 -4.05 8.52
C GLU A 81 -9.72 -3.36 9.11
N GLU A 82 -9.77 -3.17 10.44
CA GLU A 82 -10.83 -2.41 11.10
C GLU A 82 -10.74 -0.91 10.79
N LEU A 83 -9.52 -0.35 10.79
CA LEU A 83 -9.28 1.07 10.54
C LEU A 83 -9.37 1.45 9.05
N LEU A 84 -8.98 0.52 8.18
CA LEU A 84 -8.93 0.68 6.73
C LEU A 84 -9.71 -0.46 6.05
N PRO A 85 -11.05 -0.33 5.90
CA PRO A 85 -11.90 -1.39 5.34
C PRO A 85 -11.50 -1.88 3.95
N ILE A 86 -10.76 -1.08 3.18
CA ILE A 86 -10.19 -1.48 1.90
C ILE A 86 -9.28 -2.72 2.04
N MET A 87 -8.62 -2.88 3.18
CA MET A 87 -7.73 -4.02 3.44
C MET A 87 -8.48 -5.34 3.64
N LYS A 88 -9.80 -5.31 3.85
CA LYS A 88 -10.64 -6.52 3.83
C LYS A 88 -10.74 -7.15 2.43
N VAL A 89 -10.59 -6.36 1.38
CA VAL A 89 -10.72 -6.81 -0.01
C VAL A 89 -9.43 -6.77 -0.81
N VAL A 90 -8.47 -5.93 -0.40
CA VAL A 90 -7.15 -5.80 -1.02
C VAL A 90 -6.10 -6.43 -0.10
N GLN A 91 -5.49 -7.52 -0.54
CA GLN A 91 -4.42 -8.17 0.23
C GLN A 91 -3.13 -7.34 0.23
N PRO A 92 -2.24 -7.53 1.21
CA PRO A 92 -0.95 -6.83 1.27
C PRO A 92 -0.10 -6.97 -0.01
N ASN A 93 -0.04 -8.15 -0.62
CA ASN A 93 0.67 -8.34 -1.89
C ASN A 93 0.05 -7.54 -3.06
N GLU A 94 -1.27 -7.35 -3.07
CA GLU A 94 -1.94 -6.56 -4.10
C GLU A 94 -1.68 -5.06 -3.90
N LEU A 95 -1.54 -4.60 -2.64
CA LEU A 95 -1.07 -3.25 -2.36
C LEU A 95 0.35 -3.04 -2.90
N ILE A 96 1.26 -4.01 -2.71
CA ILE A 96 2.62 -3.95 -3.27
C ILE A 96 2.57 -3.88 -4.81
N LYS A 97 1.74 -4.71 -5.47
CA LYS A 97 1.55 -4.64 -6.93
C LYS A 97 1.05 -3.26 -7.37
N PHE A 98 0.10 -2.67 -6.64
CA PHE A 98 -0.37 -1.31 -6.92
C PHE A 98 0.76 -0.28 -6.86
N LEU A 99 1.65 -0.36 -5.85
CA LEU A 99 2.81 0.52 -5.75
C LEU A 99 3.80 0.34 -6.92
N TRP A 100 3.81 -0.84 -7.55
CA TRP A 100 4.61 -1.13 -8.75
C TRP A 100 3.92 -0.75 -10.07
N GLY A 101 2.64 -0.38 -10.05
CA GLY A 101 1.83 -0.12 -11.25
C GLY A 101 1.43 -1.40 -11.98
N GLU A 102 1.34 -2.50 -11.26
CA GLU A 102 0.88 -3.77 -11.77
C GLU A 102 -0.63 -3.92 -11.58
N LYS A 103 -1.24 -4.81 -12.35
CA LYS A 103 -2.66 -5.11 -12.22
C LYS A 103 -2.96 -5.70 -10.85
N VAL A 104 -3.88 -5.09 -10.14
CA VAL A 104 -4.34 -5.53 -8.81
C VAL A 104 -5.54 -6.46 -8.97
N GLN A 105 -5.52 -7.54 -8.20
CA GLN A 105 -6.66 -8.43 -8.03
C GLN A 105 -7.27 -8.19 -6.65
N TYR A 106 -8.58 -8.12 -6.55
CA TYR A 106 -9.27 -7.96 -5.28
C TYR A 106 -10.33 -9.03 -5.08
N ARG A 107 -10.57 -9.37 -3.81
CA ARG A 107 -11.31 -10.56 -3.41
C ARG A 107 -12.85 -10.45 -3.49
N LYS A 108 -13.43 -9.57 -4.31
CA LYS A 108 -14.89 -9.37 -4.34
C LYS A 108 -15.71 -10.68 -4.49
N LYS A 109 -15.11 -11.71 -5.10
CA LYS A 109 -15.74 -13.03 -5.28
C LYS A 109 -15.31 -14.06 -4.23
N ASP A 110 -14.42 -13.73 -3.32
CA ASP A 110 -13.93 -14.63 -2.29
C ASP A 110 -15.03 -14.88 -1.26
N LYS A 111 -15.42 -16.15 -1.10
CA LYS A 111 -16.46 -16.57 -0.15
C LYS A 111 -16.03 -16.42 1.31
N SER A 112 -14.73 -16.30 1.59
CA SER A 112 -14.21 -16.06 2.94
C SER A 112 -14.56 -14.65 3.44
N ILE A 113 -14.82 -13.69 2.53
CA ILE A 113 -15.27 -12.35 2.89
C ILE A 113 -16.79 -12.38 3.12
N PRO A 114 -17.28 -11.84 4.25
CA PRO A 114 -18.72 -11.77 4.55
C PRO A 114 -19.52 -11.17 3.39
N LEU A 115 -20.69 -11.73 3.12
CA LEU A 115 -21.53 -11.33 1.99
C LEU A 115 -21.89 -9.84 2.02
N GLU A 116 -22.14 -9.29 3.21
CA GLU A 116 -22.44 -7.87 3.41
C GLU A 116 -21.28 -6.99 2.97
N VAL A 117 -20.04 -7.33 3.35
CA VAL A 117 -18.83 -6.63 2.91
C VAL A 117 -18.72 -6.68 1.39
N ARG A 118 -18.91 -7.86 0.78
CA ARG A 118 -18.82 -8.03 -0.69
C ARG A 118 -19.86 -7.23 -1.46
N LYS A 119 -21.07 -7.09 -0.92
CA LYS A 119 -22.17 -6.36 -1.56
C LYS A 119 -22.00 -4.84 -1.45
N ASN A 120 -21.45 -4.36 -0.35
CA ASN A 120 -21.39 -2.94 -0.03
C ASN A 120 -20.08 -2.26 -0.47
N ILE A 121 -19.04 -3.05 -0.80
CA ILE A 121 -17.76 -2.50 -1.23
C ILE A 121 -17.68 -2.46 -2.75
N ASP A 122 -17.38 -1.28 -3.29
CA ASP A 122 -16.97 -1.10 -4.68
C ASP A 122 -15.49 -0.63 -4.73
N LEU A 123 -14.70 -1.30 -5.56
CA LEU A 123 -13.29 -0.98 -5.77
C LEU A 123 -13.03 -0.83 -7.26
N ARG A 124 -12.50 0.33 -7.66
CA ARG A 124 -12.12 0.63 -9.04
C ARG A 124 -10.66 1.01 -9.10
N ILE A 125 -9.95 0.39 -10.03
CA ILE A 125 -8.53 0.68 -10.26
C ILE A 125 -8.40 1.24 -11.65
N LYS A 126 -7.76 2.42 -11.74
CA LYS A 126 -7.62 3.19 -12.96
C LYS A 126 -6.16 3.55 -13.20
N SER A 127 -5.87 3.89 -14.45
CA SER A 127 -4.59 4.45 -14.87
C SER A 127 -4.74 5.93 -15.17
N GLU A 128 -3.73 6.73 -14.83
CA GLU A 128 -3.55 8.09 -15.35
C GLU A 128 -2.53 8.09 -16.48
N LYS A 129 -2.55 9.14 -17.32
CA LYS A 129 -1.60 9.30 -18.43
C LYS A 129 -0.15 9.19 -17.93
N GLY A 130 0.58 8.21 -18.44
CA GLY A 130 1.97 7.94 -18.05
C GLY A 130 2.16 7.15 -16.74
N LEU A 131 1.08 6.84 -16.00
CA LEU A 131 1.13 6.10 -14.74
C LEU A 131 0.09 4.97 -14.75
N PRO A 132 0.46 3.74 -15.15
CA PRO A 132 -0.45 2.60 -15.14
C PRO A 132 -0.89 2.28 -13.71
N TYR A 133 -2.15 1.87 -13.55
CA TYR A 133 -2.73 1.46 -12.27
C TYR A 133 -2.35 2.39 -11.10
N SER A 134 -2.57 3.69 -11.27
CA SER A 134 -2.14 4.73 -10.33
C SER A 134 -3.24 5.27 -9.43
N ILE A 135 -4.50 4.92 -9.69
CA ILE A 135 -5.66 5.34 -8.91
C ILE A 135 -6.40 4.10 -8.42
N MET A 136 -6.70 4.08 -7.13
CA MET A 136 -7.55 3.11 -6.47
C MET A 136 -8.67 3.86 -5.77
N ASP A 137 -9.89 3.76 -6.29
CA ASP A 137 -11.11 4.32 -5.73
C ASP A 137 -11.85 3.22 -4.98
N PHE A 138 -12.02 3.39 -3.69
CA PHE A 138 -12.77 2.51 -2.80
C PHE A 138 -14.01 3.21 -2.29
N TYR A 139 -15.13 2.52 -2.32
CA TYR A 139 -16.38 3.01 -1.77
C TYR A 139 -17.04 1.94 -0.91
N ASP A 140 -17.36 2.29 0.33
CA ASP A 140 -18.16 1.49 1.25
C ASP A 140 -19.56 2.10 1.31
N ASN A 141 -20.54 1.44 0.68
CA ASN A 141 -21.93 1.90 0.60
C ASN A 141 -22.63 1.86 1.97
N LEU A 142 -22.19 0.95 2.86
CA LEU A 142 -22.81 0.82 4.19
C LEU A 142 -22.43 2.00 5.10
N LEU A 143 -21.16 2.44 5.01
CA LEU A 143 -20.63 3.51 5.82
C LEU A 143 -20.67 4.88 5.11
N ASP A 144 -21.14 4.92 3.86
CA ASP A 144 -21.03 6.10 2.97
C ASP A 144 -19.62 6.70 2.96
N GLN A 145 -18.60 5.83 2.96
CA GLN A 145 -17.20 6.20 3.04
C GLN A 145 -16.54 6.02 1.69
N LYS A 146 -15.90 7.07 1.18
CA LYS A 146 -15.07 7.03 -0.03
C LYS A 146 -13.61 7.21 0.34
N ILE A 147 -12.75 6.38 -0.23
CA ILE A 147 -11.29 6.51 -0.11
C ILE A 147 -10.70 6.45 -1.51
N LYS A 148 -9.90 7.45 -1.85
CA LYS A 148 -9.13 7.47 -3.09
C LYS A 148 -7.66 7.47 -2.78
N ILE A 149 -6.94 6.49 -3.29
CA ILE A 149 -5.48 6.41 -3.24
C ILE A 149 -4.96 6.74 -4.64
N GLN A 150 -4.14 7.78 -4.75
CA GLN A 150 -3.60 8.22 -6.02
C GLN A 150 -2.08 8.31 -5.95
N ILE A 151 -1.39 7.57 -6.79
CA ILE A 151 0.05 7.69 -6.99
C ILE A 151 0.31 8.86 -7.94
N LYS A 152 1.08 9.83 -7.50
CA LYS A 152 1.46 11.02 -8.27
C LYS A 152 2.78 10.86 -9.03
N SER A 153 3.69 10.08 -8.47
CA SER A 153 4.95 9.73 -9.12
C SER A 153 5.38 8.32 -8.75
N ARG A 154 6.01 7.65 -9.70
CA ARG A 154 6.58 6.31 -9.53
C ARG A 154 7.89 6.23 -10.31
N ASN A 155 8.95 5.81 -9.63
CA ASN A 155 10.26 5.58 -10.20
C ASN A 155 10.69 4.14 -9.94
N ILE A 156 11.13 3.46 -10.98
CA ILE A 156 11.71 2.12 -10.86
C ILE A 156 13.22 2.27 -10.96
N ASN A 157 13.91 1.89 -9.91
CA ASN A 157 15.35 2.11 -9.74
C ASN A 157 16.10 0.78 -9.60
N LYS A 158 17.35 0.76 -10.05
CA LYS A 158 18.25 -0.38 -9.92
C LYS A 158 19.19 -0.29 -8.72
N GLU A 159 19.11 0.78 -7.93
CA GLU A 159 19.97 0.99 -6.75
C GLU A 159 19.56 0.09 -5.59
N LYS A 160 20.56 -0.31 -4.77
CA LYS A 160 20.31 -1.10 -3.57
C LYS A 160 19.59 -0.28 -2.51
N ILE A 161 18.33 -0.58 -2.22
CA ILE A 161 17.64 -0.07 -1.03
C ILE A 161 17.69 -1.12 0.09
N PHE A 162 18.14 -0.69 1.25
CA PHE A 162 18.10 -1.50 2.48
C PHE A 162 16.80 -1.21 3.24
N LEU A 163 15.70 -1.88 2.88
CA LEU A 163 14.43 -1.70 3.57
C LEU A 163 14.48 -2.10 5.05
N LYS A 164 15.39 -2.99 5.44
CA LYS A 164 15.57 -3.42 6.84
C LYS A 164 15.81 -2.27 7.81
N LYS A 165 16.44 -1.16 7.39
CA LYS A 165 16.62 0.00 8.24
C LYS A 165 15.31 0.71 8.59
N TYR A 166 14.31 0.66 7.71
CA TYR A 166 12.99 1.26 7.92
C TYR A 166 12.12 0.39 8.84
N TRP A 167 12.29 -0.93 8.78
CA TRP A 167 11.63 -1.85 9.70
C TRP A 167 11.93 -1.56 11.17
N LYS A 168 13.14 -1.11 11.47
CA LYS A 168 13.53 -0.73 12.83
C LYS A 168 12.70 0.45 13.36
N LEU A 169 12.21 1.33 12.50
CA LEU A 169 11.37 2.47 12.90
C LEU A 169 9.97 2.08 13.37
N LEU A 170 9.53 0.85 13.11
CA LEU A 170 8.26 0.33 13.57
C LEU A 170 8.33 -0.33 14.95
N LYS A 171 9.56 -0.66 15.41
CA LYS A 171 9.77 -1.44 16.64
C LYS A 171 9.97 -0.61 17.92
N TYR A 172 9.98 0.73 17.84
CA TYR A 172 10.21 1.62 18.99
C TYR A 172 9.01 2.49 19.30
#